data_d99a6957fbb9e732b7860bf3902cb129
#
_entry.id   d99a6957fbb9e732b7860bf3902cb129
#
_cell.length_a   1.000
_cell.length_b   1.000
_cell.length_c   1.000
_cell.angle_alpha   90.00
_cell.angle_beta   90.00
_cell.angle_gamma   90.00
#
_symmetry.space_group_name_H-M   'P 1'
#
loop_
_entity.id
_entity.type
_entity.pdbx_description
1 polymer ?
#
loop_
_entity_poly.entity_id
_entity_poly.type
_entity_poly.pdbx_seq_one_letter_code
_entity_poly.pdbx_strand_id
1 'polypeptide(L)'
;MGDQGVEQEQWPPPAAAFQGALYFGETHLRRGDYGHAYRDFVRASGAAPGDEERELARGLVHLAAAGHKRVRGDDRGCERQLVHARARLEPYLPSAWNLDLVELLRVVTR
;
A
#
# COMPACT_ATOMS: atom_id res chain seq x y z
N MET A 1 38.65 -0.94 5.56
CA MET A 1 38.62 -0.42 5.01
C MET A 1 37.55 -0.45 4.15
N GLY A 2 37.24 -0.58 3.49
CA GLY A 2 36.23 -0.46 2.54
C GLY A 2 34.86 -0.84 2.92
N ASP A 3 34.62 -1.21 4.11
CA ASP A 3 33.26 -1.59 4.38
C ASP A 3 32.51 -0.55 5.12
N GLN A 4 32.90 0.67 5.08
CA GLN A 4 32.14 1.70 5.68
C GLN A 4 30.73 1.77 5.05
N GLY A 5 30.65 1.54 3.75
CA GLY A 5 29.35 1.55 3.10
C GLY A 5 28.42 0.51 3.68
N VAL A 6 28.94 -0.67 3.92
CA VAL A 6 28.15 -1.76 4.49
C VAL A 6 27.69 -1.41 5.89
N GLU A 7 28.57 -0.81 6.68
CA GLU A 7 28.22 -0.46 8.03
C GLU A 7 27.17 0.61 8.11
N GLN A 8 27.07 1.45 7.07
CA GLN A 8 26.11 2.53 7.05
C GLN A 8 24.78 2.14 6.41
N GLU A 9 24.74 0.97 5.81
CA GLU A 9 23.50 0.51 5.19
C GLU A 9 22.52 0.07 6.25
N GLN A 10 21.28 0.41 6.02
CA GLN A 10 20.20 -0.02 6.89
C GLN A 10 19.74 -1.42 6.51
N TRP A 11 19.36 -2.17 7.49
CA TRP A 11 18.82 -3.50 7.25
C TRP A 11 17.44 -3.59 7.83
N PRO A 12 16.44 -4.02 7.04
CA PRO A 12 16.59 -4.42 5.62
C PRO A 12 16.80 -3.20 4.75
N PRO A 13 17.36 -3.38 3.53
CA PRO A 13 17.48 -2.26 2.60
C PRO A 13 16.10 -1.67 2.29
N PRO A 14 16.00 -0.38 1.96
CA PRO A 14 14.69 0.25 1.75
C PRO A 14 13.83 -0.46 0.71
N ALA A 15 14.42 -0.93 -0.40
CA ALA A 15 13.63 -1.62 -1.41
C ALA A 15 13.01 -2.90 -0.86
N ALA A 16 13.77 -3.65 -0.06
CA ALA A 16 13.26 -4.89 0.53
C ALA A 16 12.20 -4.59 1.58
N ALA A 17 12.40 -3.55 2.38
CA ALA A 17 11.43 -3.14 3.39
C ALA A 17 10.13 -2.72 2.72
N PHE A 18 10.23 -1.97 1.60
CA PHE A 18 9.08 -1.54 0.84
C PHE A 18 8.30 -2.74 0.30
N GLN A 19 9.00 -3.67 -0.37
CA GLN A 19 8.35 -4.85 -0.94
C GLN A 19 7.71 -5.72 0.13
N GLY A 20 8.38 -5.90 1.26
CA GLY A 20 7.82 -6.69 2.35
C GLY A 20 6.55 -6.08 2.90
N ALA A 21 6.53 -4.75 3.09
CA ALA A 21 5.35 -4.07 3.59
C ALA A 21 4.21 -4.15 2.58
N LEU A 22 4.50 -4.03 1.28
CA LEU A 22 3.47 -4.20 0.26
C LEU A 22 2.88 -5.60 0.31
N TYR A 23 3.73 -6.61 0.45
CA TYR A 23 3.27 -8.00 0.50
C TYR A 23 2.34 -8.24 1.68
N PHE A 24 2.74 -7.80 2.87
CA PHE A 24 1.90 -7.98 4.05
C PHE A 24 0.61 -7.18 3.95
N GLY A 25 0.70 -5.97 3.41
CA GLY A 25 -0.50 -5.16 3.21
C GLY A 25 -1.48 -5.81 2.27
N GLU A 26 -0.98 -6.37 1.16
CA GLU A 26 -1.81 -7.08 0.21
C GLU A 26 -2.49 -8.28 0.87
N THR A 27 -1.73 -9.05 1.63
CA THR A 27 -2.26 -10.23 2.31
C THR A 27 -3.38 -9.85 3.26
N HIS A 28 -3.17 -8.82 4.07
CA HIS A 28 -4.19 -8.37 5.01
C HIS A 28 -5.42 -7.81 4.29
N LEU A 29 -5.18 -7.04 3.22
CA LEU A 29 -6.30 -6.46 2.46
C LEU A 29 -7.19 -7.56 1.90
N ARG A 30 -6.59 -8.59 1.31
CA ARG A 30 -7.34 -9.69 0.72
C ARG A 30 -8.16 -10.45 1.75
N ARG A 31 -7.71 -10.46 3.00
CA ARG A 31 -8.42 -11.11 4.10
C ARG A 31 -9.46 -10.22 4.75
N GLY A 32 -9.56 -8.98 4.33
CA GLY A 32 -10.48 -8.03 4.96
C GLY A 32 -9.94 -7.41 6.24
N ASP A 33 -8.66 -7.63 6.56
CA ASP A 33 -8.01 -7.05 7.73
C ASP A 33 -7.54 -5.64 7.38
N TYR A 34 -8.49 -4.74 7.20
CA TYR A 34 -8.18 -3.42 6.62
C TYR A 34 -7.34 -2.56 7.55
N GLY A 35 -7.51 -2.70 8.86
CA GLY A 35 -6.68 -1.95 9.81
C GLY A 35 -5.22 -2.34 9.74
N HIS A 36 -4.95 -3.64 9.64
CA HIS A 36 -3.57 -4.12 9.49
C HIS A 36 -3.00 -3.73 8.13
N ALA A 37 -3.81 -3.87 7.07
CA ALA A 37 -3.38 -3.47 5.73
C ALA A 37 -3.02 -1.99 5.70
N TYR A 38 -3.83 -1.15 6.34
CA TYR A 38 -3.56 0.28 6.43
C TYR A 38 -2.18 0.53 7.02
N ARG A 39 -1.88 -0.09 8.15
CA ARG A 39 -0.59 0.11 8.81
C ARG A 39 0.57 -0.38 7.97
N ASP A 40 0.39 -1.50 7.27
CA ASP A 40 1.44 -2.03 6.40
C ASP A 40 1.72 -1.08 5.24
N PHE A 41 0.66 -0.53 4.63
CA PHE A 41 0.83 0.38 3.50
C PHE A 41 1.41 1.73 3.94
N VAL A 42 1.07 2.20 5.15
CA VAL A 42 1.72 3.39 5.71
C VAL A 42 3.21 3.13 5.87
N ARG A 43 3.57 1.94 6.37
CA ARG A 43 4.97 1.57 6.51
C ARG A 43 5.66 1.50 5.16
N ALA A 44 4.98 0.94 4.15
CA ALA A 44 5.51 0.90 2.79
C ALA A 44 5.77 2.31 2.27
N SER A 45 4.84 3.23 2.52
CA SER A 45 5.00 4.62 2.11
C SER A 45 6.26 5.23 2.73
N GLY A 46 6.52 4.94 4.00
CA GLY A 46 7.72 5.45 4.68
C GLY A 46 9.00 4.81 4.20
N ALA A 47 8.95 3.58 3.69
CA ALA A 47 10.12 2.86 3.20
C ALA A 47 10.29 2.99 1.68
N ALA A 48 9.44 3.74 1.01
CA ALA A 48 9.46 3.83 -0.44
C ALA A 48 10.77 4.41 -0.93
N PRO A 49 11.45 3.75 -1.89
CA PRO A 49 12.73 4.24 -2.38
C PRO A 49 12.62 5.42 -3.33
N GLY A 50 11.44 5.68 -3.87
CA GLY A 50 11.24 6.80 -4.79
C GLY A 50 9.82 7.32 -4.73
N ASP A 51 9.56 8.34 -5.56
CA ASP A 51 8.27 9.02 -5.54
C ASP A 51 7.15 8.15 -6.08
N GLU A 52 7.43 7.37 -7.14
CA GLU A 52 6.41 6.49 -7.70
C GLU A 52 5.98 5.44 -6.68
N GLU A 53 6.95 4.83 -6.02
CA GLU A 53 6.66 3.82 -5.01
C GLU A 53 5.87 4.43 -3.86
N ARG A 54 6.20 5.67 -3.49
CA ARG A 54 5.48 6.34 -2.41
C ARG A 54 4.05 6.63 -2.80
N GLU A 55 3.83 7.08 -4.04
CA GLU A 55 2.48 7.36 -4.52
C GLU A 55 1.65 6.10 -4.62
N LEU A 56 2.24 5.01 -5.10
CA LEU A 56 1.57 3.72 -5.10
C LEU A 56 1.14 3.33 -3.69
N ALA A 57 2.07 3.39 -2.74
CA ALA A 57 1.77 3.01 -1.36
C ALA A 57 0.68 3.89 -0.77
N ARG A 58 0.71 5.19 -1.04
CA ARG A 58 -0.33 6.10 -0.55
C ARG A 58 -1.69 5.77 -1.14
N GLY A 59 -1.73 5.38 -2.42
CA GLY A 59 -2.97 4.92 -3.02
C GLY A 59 -3.53 3.71 -2.30
N LEU A 60 -2.65 2.79 -1.93
CA LEU A 60 -3.05 1.58 -1.20
C LEU A 60 -3.47 1.91 0.23
N VAL A 61 -2.88 2.92 0.87
CA VAL A 61 -3.33 3.40 2.17
C VAL A 61 -4.80 3.84 2.07
N HIS A 62 -5.12 4.63 1.05
CA HIS A 62 -6.50 5.07 0.86
C HIS A 62 -7.43 3.90 0.58
N LEU A 63 -6.96 2.90 -0.17
CA LEU A 63 -7.76 1.73 -0.47
C LEU A 63 -8.09 0.95 0.81
N ALA A 64 -7.09 0.75 1.67
CA ALA A 64 -7.33 0.08 2.95
C ALA A 64 -8.26 0.90 3.84
N ALA A 65 -8.10 2.22 3.84
CA ALA A 65 -8.99 3.09 4.59
C ALA A 65 -10.43 2.98 4.07
N ALA A 66 -10.62 2.86 2.76
CA ALA A 66 -11.93 2.69 2.17
C ALA A 66 -12.59 1.41 2.68
N GLY A 67 -11.84 0.31 2.69
CA GLY A 67 -12.36 -0.96 3.19
C GLY A 67 -12.76 -0.87 4.65
N HIS A 68 -11.93 -0.21 5.44
CA HIS A 68 -12.20 -0.03 6.87
C HIS A 68 -13.50 0.78 7.09
N LYS A 69 -13.67 1.87 6.33
CA LYS A 69 -14.90 2.68 6.40
C LYS A 69 -16.12 1.85 6.01
N ARG A 70 -15.98 1.05 4.96
CA ARG A 70 -17.09 0.27 4.46
C ARG A 70 -17.58 -0.74 5.49
N VAL A 71 -16.68 -1.47 6.15
CA VAL A 71 -17.10 -2.48 7.12
C VAL A 71 -17.70 -1.83 8.36
N ARG A 72 -17.45 -0.55 8.60
CA ARG A 72 -18.07 0.18 9.69
C ARG A 72 -19.39 0.84 9.29
N GLY A 73 -19.83 0.63 8.05
CA GLY A 73 -21.08 1.22 7.57
C GLY A 73 -20.97 2.66 7.14
N ASP A 74 -19.76 3.20 7.03
CA ASP A 74 -19.54 4.59 6.60
C ASP A 74 -19.36 4.61 5.08
N ASP A 75 -20.47 4.61 4.35
CA ASP A 75 -20.43 4.55 2.89
C ASP A 75 -19.84 5.82 2.29
N ARG A 76 -20.14 6.98 2.86
CA ARG A 76 -19.59 8.24 2.35
C ARG A 76 -18.08 8.30 2.55
N GLY A 77 -17.63 7.87 3.71
CA GLY A 77 -16.20 7.81 3.99
C GLY A 77 -15.48 6.84 3.04
N CYS A 78 -16.12 5.71 2.78
CA CYS A 78 -15.58 4.73 1.83
C CYS A 78 -15.43 5.37 0.44
N GLU A 79 -16.47 6.04 -0.04
CA GLU A 79 -16.43 6.66 -1.38
C GLU A 79 -15.34 7.72 -1.48
N ARG A 80 -15.19 8.54 -0.44
CA ARG A 80 -14.13 9.56 -0.45
C ARG A 80 -12.76 8.92 -0.55
N GLN A 81 -12.54 7.86 0.21
CA GLN A 81 -11.25 7.18 0.18
C GLN A 81 -11.01 6.49 -1.16
N LEU A 82 -12.05 5.94 -1.77
CA LEU A 82 -11.92 5.31 -3.09
C LEU A 82 -11.54 6.32 -4.17
N VAL A 83 -12.07 7.54 -4.10
CA VAL A 83 -11.70 8.58 -5.04
C VAL A 83 -10.19 8.85 -4.94
N HIS A 84 -9.68 8.99 -3.73
CA HIS A 84 -8.24 9.22 -3.53
C HIS A 84 -7.42 8.01 -3.96
N ALA A 85 -7.88 6.81 -3.64
CA ALA A 85 -7.16 5.60 -4.01
C ALA A 85 -7.05 5.49 -5.53
N ARG A 86 -8.17 5.66 -6.24
CA ARG A 86 -8.18 5.52 -7.69
C ARG A 86 -7.31 6.57 -8.36
N ALA A 87 -7.36 7.81 -7.87
CA ALA A 87 -6.56 8.88 -8.46
C ALA A 87 -5.07 8.56 -8.37
N ARG A 88 -4.62 8.00 -7.25
CA ARG A 88 -3.20 7.70 -7.08
C ARG A 88 -2.79 6.40 -7.76
N LEU A 89 -3.69 5.42 -7.85
CA LEU A 89 -3.36 4.11 -8.41
C LEU A 89 -3.52 4.07 -9.94
N GLU A 90 -4.27 5.00 -10.51
CA GLU A 90 -4.56 4.97 -11.94
C GLU A 90 -3.32 4.87 -12.82
N PRO A 91 -2.23 5.61 -12.56
CA PRO A 91 -1.03 5.51 -13.42
C PRO A 91 -0.38 4.13 -13.40
N TYR A 92 -0.71 3.30 -12.42
CA TYR A 92 -0.05 2.00 -12.23
C TYR A 92 -0.95 0.82 -12.58
N LEU A 93 -2.19 1.08 -12.99
CA LEU A 93 -3.10 0.02 -13.38
C LEU A 93 -2.64 -0.60 -14.69
N PRO A 94 -2.91 -1.89 -14.89
CA PRO A 94 -3.65 -2.81 -14.02
C PRO A 94 -2.81 -3.44 -12.91
N SER A 95 -1.49 -3.38 -13.00
CA SER A 95 -0.63 -4.03 -12.04
C SER A 95 0.71 -3.32 -11.97
N ALA A 96 1.34 -3.36 -10.81
CA ALA A 96 2.65 -2.78 -10.59
C ALA A 96 3.24 -3.41 -9.34
N TRP A 97 4.56 -3.52 -9.30
CA TRP A 97 5.29 -4.08 -8.14
C TRP A 97 4.71 -5.42 -7.69
N ASN A 98 4.38 -6.28 -8.67
CA ASN A 98 3.81 -7.61 -8.43
C ASN A 98 2.45 -7.59 -7.72
N LEU A 99 1.74 -6.47 -7.76
CA LEU A 99 0.40 -6.35 -7.21
C LEU A 99 -0.60 -6.27 -8.34
N ASP A 100 -1.68 -7.06 -8.23
CA ASP A 100 -2.82 -6.95 -9.14
C ASP A 100 -3.75 -5.88 -8.58
N LEU A 101 -3.53 -4.64 -9.01
CA LEU A 101 -4.23 -3.49 -8.46
C LEU A 101 -5.72 -3.52 -8.80
N VAL A 102 -6.07 -4.05 -9.97
CA VAL A 102 -7.47 -4.18 -10.34
C VAL A 102 -8.18 -5.12 -9.38
N GLU A 103 -7.54 -6.23 -9.04
CA GLU A 103 -8.14 -7.17 -8.10
C GLU A 103 -8.25 -6.58 -6.70
N LEU A 104 -7.25 -5.84 -6.25
CA LEU A 104 -7.30 -5.21 -4.92
C LEU A 104 -8.44 -4.19 -4.85
N LEU A 105 -8.63 -3.41 -5.90
CA LEU A 105 -9.77 -2.49 -5.98
C LEU A 105 -11.08 -3.28 -5.91
N ARG A 106 -11.15 -4.41 -6.62
CA ARG A 106 -12.38 -5.23 -6.62
C ARG A 106 -12.67 -5.79 -5.24
N VAL A 107 -11.65 -6.24 -4.52
CA VAL A 107 -11.83 -6.79 -3.17
C VAL A 107 -12.53 -5.78 -2.26
N VAL A 108 -12.12 -4.52 -2.34
CA VAL A 108 -12.68 -3.48 -1.48
C VAL A 108 -14.06 -3.03 -1.94
N THR A 109 -14.34 -3.08 -3.26
CA THR A 109 -15.57 -2.52 -3.81
C THR A 109 -16.69 -3.54 -4.02
N ARG A 110 -16.44 -4.85 -3.83
CA ARG A 110 -17.49 -5.84 -4.05
C ARG A 110 -18.55 -5.92 -2.94
#